data_30fad90b537429ada528bc9a3b4aa585
#
_entry.id   30fad90b537429ada528bc9a3b4aa585
#
_cell.length_a   1.000
_cell.length_b   1.000
_cell.length_c   1.000
_cell.angle_alpha   90.00
_cell.angle_beta   90.00
_cell.angle_gamma   90.00
#
_symmetry.space_group_name_H-M   'P 1'
#
loop_
_entity.id
_entity.type
_entity.pdbx_description
1 polymer ?
#
loop_
_entity_poly.entity_id
_entity_poly.type
_entity_poly.pdbx_seq_one_letter_code
_entity_poly.pdbx_strand_id
1 'polypeptide(L)'
;ATGRLTVSGVSLDTAPEAYRRQVFFVDPVTNRFDQLTARECTASLVEGDAGFSDAKWQAIADGFALAPHLDKKMFMLSTGSKRKVWMAAGLASGRPLILLDEPTAGLDAPSTRCLWATLTGFADQSKQAVIVASAARIDTVPLAATIELPPG
;
A
#
# COMPACT_ATOMS: atom_id res chain seq x y z
N ALA A 1 -1.10 24.97 0.81
CA ALA A 1 -1.79 24.43 -0.37
C ALA A 1 -3.29 24.48 -0.14
N THR A 2 -4.06 24.87 -1.14
CA THR A 2 -5.52 24.88 -1.11
C THR A 2 -6.03 23.88 -2.14
N GLY A 3 -7.03 23.07 -1.76
CA GLY A 3 -7.60 22.08 -2.65
C GLY A 3 -8.64 21.23 -1.91
N ARG A 4 -9.41 20.45 -2.67
CA ARG A 4 -10.39 19.51 -2.11
C ARG A 4 -9.95 18.08 -2.43
N LEU A 5 -9.93 17.23 -1.41
CA LEU A 5 -9.69 15.80 -1.57
C LEU A 5 -11.00 15.04 -1.38
N THR A 6 -11.37 14.26 -2.39
CA THR A 6 -12.62 13.47 -2.40
C THR A 6 -12.33 12.08 -2.94
N VAL A 7 -12.79 11.04 -2.23
CA VAL A 7 -12.73 9.65 -2.66
C VAL A 7 -14.11 9.02 -2.54
N SER A 8 -14.61 8.41 -3.60
CA SER A 8 -15.94 7.79 -3.63
C SER A 8 -17.06 8.73 -3.12
N GLY A 9 -16.99 10.02 -3.46
CA GLY A 9 -17.94 11.03 -3.03
C GLY A 9 -17.76 11.54 -1.59
N VAL A 10 -16.79 11.01 -0.83
CA VAL A 10 -16.49 11.42 0.54
C VAL A 10 -15.35 12.45 0.54
N SER A 11 -15.59 13.62 1.13
CA SER A 11 -14.61 14.70 1.21
C SER A 11 -13.84 14.67 2.54
N LEU A 12 -12.52 14.90 2.46
CA LEU A 12 -11.68 15.05 3.65
C LEU A 12 -12.13 16.21 4.56
N ASP A 13 -12.58 17.31 3.97
CA ASP A 13 -12.95 18.52 4.72
C ASP A 13 -14.24 18.36 5.53
N THR A 14 -15.22 17.61 5.00
CA THR A 14 -16.55 17.47 5.61
C THR A 14 -16.74 16.20 6.39
N ALA A 15 -16.00 15.12 6.05
CA ALA A 15 -16.11 13.82 6.69
C ALA A 15 -14.73 13.13 6.80
N PRO A 16 -13.80 13.68 7.60
CA PRO A 16 -12.40 13.24 7.61
C PRO A 16 -12.23 11.77 8.02
N GLU A 17 -13.02 11.27 8.94
CA GLU A 17 -12.93 9.87 9.37
C GLU A 17 -13.46 8.90 8.31
N ALA A 18 -14.59 9.24 7.69
CA ALA A 18 -15.14 8.47 6.58
C ALA A 18 -14.18 8.48 5.38
N TYR A 19 -13.53 9.63 5.09
CA TYR A 19 -12.51 9.75 4.06
C TYR A 19 -11.31 8.83 4.36
N ARG A 20 -10.77 8.86 5.59
CA ARG A 20 -9.62 8.01 5.97
C ARG A 20 -9.90 6.52 5.83
N ARG A 21 -11.14 6.09 6.02
CA ARG A 21 -11.56 4.70 5.79
C ARG A 21 -11.57 4.30 4.31
N GLN A 22 -11.64 5.27 3.39
CA GLN A 22 -11.57 5.03 1.95
C GLN A 22 -10.13 4.97 1.42
N VAL A 23 -9.16 5.42 2.20
CA VAL A 23 -7.77 5.58 1.76
C VAL A 23 -6.84 4.70 2.59
N PHE A 24 -6.00 3.95 1.93
CA PHE A 24 -4.88 3.25 2.57
C PHE A 24 -3.57 3.94 2.17
N PHE A 25 -2.92 4.57 3.12
CA PHE A 25 -1.59 5.15 2.94
C PHE A 25 -0.53 4.23 3.52
N VAL A 26 0.45 3.84 2.71
CA VAL A 26 1.57 3.00 3.14
C VAL A 26 2.61 3.87 3.84
N ASP A 27 2.70 3.75 5.17
CA ASP A 27 3.63 4.50 6.02
C ASP A 27 4.56 3.53 6.80
N PRO A 28 5.58 2.97 6.13
CA PRO A 28 6.46 1.97 6.74
C PRO A 28 7.43 2.54 7.78
N VAL A 29 7.53 3.86 7.90
CA VAL A 29 8.47 4.54 8.83
C VAL A 29 7.85 4.83 10.19
N THR A 30 6.53 4.66 10.32
CA THR A 30 5.86 4.83 11.63
C THR A 30 6.34 3.78 12.64
N ASN A 31 6.50 4.18 13.89
CA ASN A 31 6.83 3.28 15.00
C ASN A 31 5.59 2.77 15.76
N ARG A 32 4.39 3.18 15.32
CA ARG A 32 3.13 2.86 15.99
C ARG A 32 2.91 1.36 16.21
N PHE A 33 3.42 0.53 15.30
CA PHE A 33 3.23 -0.92 15.31
C PHE A 33 4.48 -1.70 15.69
N ASP A 34 5.54 -1.05 16.18
CA ASP A 34 6.84 -1.66 16.43
C ASP A 34 6.78 -2.88 17.35
N GLN A 35 5.88 -2.90 18.33
CA GLN A 35 5.72 -3.99 19.29
C GLN A 35 4.84 -5.14 18.80
N LEU A 36 4.12 -4.96 17.70
CA LEU A 36 3.31 -6.00 17.07
C LEU A 36 4.16 -6.88 16.17
N THR A 37 3.77 -8.14 16.00
CA THR A 37 4.30 -8.97 14.93
C THR A 37 3.81 -8.44 13.57
N ALA A 38 4.50 -8.80 12.48
CA ALA A 38 4.05 -8.41 11.14
C ALA A 38 2.61 -8.90 10.83
N ARG A 39 2.24 -10.06 11.36
CA ARG A 39 0.88 -10.60 11.25
C ARG A 39 -0.13 -9.75 12.01
N GLU A 40 0.16 -9.40 13.25
CA GLU A 40 -0.68 -8.53 14.08
C GLU A 40 -0.78 -7.11 13.51
N CYS A 41 0.33 -6.60 12.97
CA CYS A 41 0.35 -5.31 12.27
C CYS A 41 -0.59 -5.34 11.06
N THR A 42 -0.51 -6.38 10.22
CA THR A 42 -1.44 -6.55 9.09
C THR A 42 -2.90 -6.55 9.56
N ALA A 43 -3.23 -7.35 10.56
CA ALA A 43 -4.59 -7.41 11.11
C ALA A 43 -5.07 -6.04 11.60
N SER A 44 -4.22 -5.29 12.30
CA SER A 44 -4.53 -3.95 12.78
C SER A 44 -4.74 -2.93 11.64
N LEU A 45 -3.93 -3.03 10.57
CA LEU A 45 -4.01 -2.12 9.42
C LEU A 45 -5.31 -2.29 8.62
N VAL A 46 -5.85 -3.50 8.55
CA VAL A 46 -7.06 -3.83 7.78
C VAL A 46 -8.29 -4.02 8.66
N GLU A 47 -8.20 -3.68 9.93
CA GLU A 47 -9.30 -3.78 10.87
C GLU A 47 -10.53 -3.00 10.38
N GLY A 48 -11.67 -3.68 10.28
CA GLY A 48 -12.91 -3.09 9.77
C GLY A 48 -13.01 -2.98 8.24
N ASP A 49 -12.00 -3.42 7.48
CA ASP A 49 -12.05 -3.43 6.02
C ASP A 49 -12.84 -4.64 5.51
N ALA A 50 -14.13 -4.46 5.25
CA ALA A 50 -15.01 -5.52 4.73
C ALA A 50 -14.56 -6.09 3.37
N GLY A 51 -13.79 -5.32 2.60
CA GLY A 51 -13.23 -5.72 1.30
C GLY A 51 -11.88 -6.41 1.38
N PHE A 52 -11.32 -6.63 2.58
CA PHE A 52 -10.04 -7.33 2.73
C PHE A 52 -10.12 -8.76 2.18
N SER A 53 -9.11 -9.14 1.41
CA SER A 53 -9.01 -10.48 0.81
C SER A 53 -7.77 -11.21 1.33
N ASP A 54 -8.00 -12.23 2.17
CA ASP A 54 -6.94 -13.11 2.66
C ASP A 54 -6.19 -13.80 1.52
N ALA A 55 -6.90 -14.26 0.49
CA ALA A 55 -6.28 -14.93 -0.64
C ALA A 55 -5.34 -13.99 -1.41
N LYS A 56 -5.75 -12.74 -1.61
CA LYS A 56 -4.92 -11.71 -2.25
C LYS A 56 -3.72 -11.36 -1.37
N TRP A 57 -3.95 -11.17 -0.07
CA TRP A 57 -2.87 -10.90 0.88
C TRP A 57 -1.84 -12.02 0.88
N GLN A 58 -2.28 -13.28 0.95
CA GLN A 58 -1.37 -14.44 0.95
C GLN A 58 -0.52 -14.47 -0.32
N ALA A 59 -1.14 -14.28 -1.49
CA ALA A 59 -0.41 -14.28 -2.76
C ALA A 59 0.66 -13.16 -2.82
N ILE A 60 0.35 -11.97 -2.31
CA ILE A 60 1.30 -10.85 -2.27
C ILE A 60 2.39 -11.11 -1.22
N ALA A 61 2.03 -11.61 -0.04
CA ALA A 61 2.97 -11.94 1.02
C ALA A 61 3.97 -13.02 0.57
N ASP A 62 3.52 -14.03 -0.16
CA ASP A 62 4.37 -15.05 -0.75
C ASP A 62 5.32 -14.46 -1.81
N GLY A 63 4.79 -13.62 -2.69
CA GLY A 63 5.58 -12.92 -3.71
C GLY A 63 6.63 -11.95 -3.13
N PHE A 64 6.37 -11.40 -1.96
CA PHE A 64 7.31 -10.58 -1.18
C PHE A 64 8.25 -11.41 -0.29
N ALA A 65 8.13 -12.73 -0.27
CA ALA A 65 8.87 -13.64 0.61
C ALA A 65 8.76 -13.26 2.10
N LEU A 66 7.56 -12.90 2.56
CA LEU A 66 7.31 -12.45 3.94
C LEU A 66 7.22 -13.59 4.96
N ALA A 67 7.08 -14.85 4.55
CA ALA A 67 6.88 -15.98 5.46
C ALA A 67 7.86 -16.01 6.66
N PRO A 68 9.20 -15.80 6.48
CA PRO A 68 10.14 -15.82 7.60
C PRO A 68 10.02 -14.62 8.56
N HIS A 69 9.22 -13.63 8.19
CA HIS A 69 9.09 -12.36 8.91
C HIS A 69 7.75 -12.20 9.64
N LEU A 70 6.74 -13.00 9.29
CA LEU A 70 5.36 -12.78 9.77
C LEU A 70 5.21 -12.83 11.29
N ASP A 71 5.98 -13.65 11.97
CA ASP A 71 5.92 -13.81 13.42
C ASP A 71 7.00 -13.00 14.17
N LYS A 72 7.80 -12.21 13.43
CA LYS A 72 8.74 -11.25 14.01
C LYS A 72 8.04 -9.93 14.32
N LYS A 73 8.46 -9.28 15.40
CA LYS A 73 8.00 -7.93 15.72
C LYS A 73 8.48 -6.92 14.68
N MET A 74 7.66 -5.93 14.40
CA MET A 74 7.93 -4.93 13.35
C MET A 74 9.27 -4.21 13.56
N PHE A 75 9.66 -3.91 14.81
CA PHE A 75 10.96 -3.26 15.08
C PHE A 75 12.18 -4.11 14.67
N MET A 76 12.01 -5.44 14.55
CA MET A 76 13.06 -6.38 14.13
C MET A 76 13.24 -6.45 12.62
N LEU A 77 12.33 -5.86 11.85
CA LEU A 77 12.34 -5.91 10.40
C LEU A 77 13.17 -4.76 9.81
N SER A 78 13.81 -5.03 8.66
CA SER A 78 14.39 -3.98 7.85
C SER A 78 13.31 -3.03 7.32
N THR A 79 13.70 -1.81 6.93
CA THR A 79 12.77 -0.84 6.31
C THR A 79 12.08 -1.43 5.08
N GLY A 80 12.80 -2.17 4.24
CA GLY A 80 12.23 -2.86 3.08
C GLY A 80 11.20 -3.91 3.48
N SER A 81 11.48 -4.72 4.51
CA SER A 81 10.53 -5.72 5.01
C SER A 81 9.30 -5.08 5.65
N LYS A 82 9.45 -4.00 6.43
CA LYS A 82 8.32 -3.21 6.94
C LYS A 82 7.44 -2.71 5.78
N ARG A 83 8.06 -2.15 4.74
CA ARG A 83 7.35 -1.66 3.55
C ARG A 83 6.55 -2.77 2.86
N LYS A 84 7.13 -3.96 2.72
CA LYS A 84 6.43 -5.14 2.16
C LYS A 84 5.19 -5.52 2.99
N VAL A 85 5.29 -5.53 4.32
CA VAL A 85 4.15 -5.81 5.22
C VAL A 85 3.02 -4.81 4.98
N TRP A 86 3.34 -3.52 4.96
CA TRP A 86 2.37 -2.45 4.72
C TRP A 86 1.74 -2.54 3.34
N MET A 87 2.54 -2.77 2.29
CA MET A 87 2.03 -2.88 0.92
C MET A 87 1.14 -4.11 0.74
N ALA A 88 1.51 -5.26 1.31
CA ALA A 88 0.66 -6.45 1.24
C ALA A 88 -0.71 -6.20 1.88
N ALA A 89 -0.74 -5.56 3.06
CA ALA A 89 -1.99 -5.19 3.72
C ALA A 89 -2.82 -4.22 2.87
N GLY A 90 -2.21 -3.14 2.38
CA GLY A 90 -2.90 -2.10 1.60
C GLY A 90 -3.46 -2.63 0.27
N LEU A 91 -2.64 -3.37 -0.48
CA LEU A 91 -3.05 -3.93 -1.76
C LEU A 91 -4.14 -5.01 -1.64
N ALA A 92 -4.27 -5.64 -0.47
CA ALA A 92 -5.33 -6.59 -0.18
C ALA A 92 -6.53 -5.99 0.57
N SER A 93 -6.46 -4.73 1.01
CA SER A 93 -7.43 -4.09 1.90
C SER A 93 -8.84 -3.94 1.31
N GLY A 94 -8.95 -3.86 -0.01
CA GLY A 94 -10.21 -3.56 -0.67
C GLY A 94 -10.62 -2.08 -0.59
N ARG A 95 -9.81 -1.20 0.01
CA ARG A 95 -10.13 0.24 0.06
C ARG A 95 -10.12 0.86 -1.32
N PRO A 96 -10.98 1.85 -1.60
CA PRO A 96 -11.09 2.48 -2.92
C PRO A 96 -9.82 3.15 -3.42
N LEU A 97 -8.99 3.69 -2.52
CA LEU A 97 -7.74 4.37 -2.87
C LEU A 97 -6.57 3.86 -2.04
N ILE A 98 -5.49 3.52 -2.72
CA ILE A 98 -4.22 3.11 -2.12
C ILE A 98 -3.15 4.12 -2.55
N LEU A 99 -2.40 4.64 -1.58
CA LEU A 99 -1.32 5.61 -1.80
C LEU A 99 0.02 4.95 -1.49
N LEU A 100 0.92 4.95 -2.47
CA LEU A 100 2.27 4.41 -2.37
C LEU A 100 3.27 5.53 -2.65
N ASP A 101 4.16 5.76 -1.69
CA ASP A 101 5.27 6.72 -1.84
C ASP A 101 6.59 5.96 -1.92
N GLU A 102 7.32 6.17 -3.02
CA GLU A 102 8.58 5.48 -3.37
C GLU A 102 8.52 3.96 -3.04
N PRO A 103 7.54 3.21 -3.58
CA PRO A 103 7.23 1.87 -3.10
C PRO A 103 8.35 0.85 -3.35
N THR A 104 9.26 1.12 -4.29
CA THR A 104 10.39 0.23 -4.60
C THR A 104 11.62 0.49 -3.74
N ALA A 105 11.66 1.58 -2.97
CA ALA A 105 12.80 1.91 -2.14
C ALA A 105 13.07 0.80 -1.10
N GLY A 106 14.27 0.26 -1.12
CA GLY A 106 14.69 -0.83 -0.21
C GLY A 106 14.13 -2.21 -0.58
N LEU A 107 13.46 -2.38 -1.72
CA LEU A 107 13.04 -3.69 -2.21
C LEU A 107 14.15 -4.37 -3.02
N ASP A 108 14.21 -5.71 -2.89
CA ASP A 108 14.97 -6.55 -3.81
C ASP A 108 14.26 -6.67 -5.18
N ALA A 109 14.99 -7.14 -6.18
CA ALA A 109 14.45 -7.29 -7.54
C ALA A 109 13.24 -8.24 -7.64
N PRO A 110 13.20 -9.40 -6.96
CA PRO A 110 12.00 -10.25 -6.96
C PRO A 110 10.77 -9.54 -6.39
N SER A 111 10.92 -8.82 -5.28
CA SER A 111 9.82 -8.08 -4.64
C SER A 111 9.34 -6.92 -5.51
N THR A 112 10.25 -6.23 -6.18
CA THR A 112 9.90 -5.17 -7.14
C THR A 112 9.08 -5.75 -8.29
N ARG A 113 9.47 -6.89 -8.84
CA ARG A 113 8.69 -7.59 -9.90
C ARG A 113 7.30 -8.00 -9.40
N CYS A 114 7.21 -8.53 -8.17
CA CYS A 114 5.94 -8.89 -7.56
C CYS A 114 5.02 -7.67 -7.42
N LEU A 115 5.55 -6.53 -6.94
CA LEU A 115 4.79 -5.28 -6.84
C LEU A 115 4.23 -4.86 -8.20
N TRP A 116 5.07 -4.79 -9.23
CA TRP A 116 4.64 -4.37 -10.57
C TRP A 116 3.62 -5.32 -11.19
N ALA A 117 3.78 -6.62 -11.02
CA ALA A 117 2.79 -7.60 -11.47
C ALA A 117 1.45 -7.44 -10.74
N THR A 118 1.48 -7.19 -9.43
CA THR A 118 0.27 -6.93 -8.64
C THR A 118 -0.44 -5.68 -9.11
N LEU A 119 0.29 -4.57 -9.33
CA LEU A 119 -0.30 -3.31 -9.81
C LEU A 119 -0.85 -3.43 -11.23
N THR A 120 -0.20 -4.19 -12.09
CA THR A 120 -0.73 -4.49 -13.44
C THR A 120 -2.09 -5.18 -13.36
N GLY A 121 -2.25 -6.15 -12.45
CA GLY A 121 -3.54 -6.81 -12.21
C GLY A 121 -4.64 -5.85 -11.71
N PHE A 122 -4.28 -4.80 -10.98
CA PHE A 122 -5.24 -3.76 -10.57
C PHE A 122 -5.78 -2.96 -11.76
N ALA A 123 -4.95 -2.67 -12.76
CA ALA A 123 -5.35 -1.90 -13.94
C ALA A 123 -6.47 -2.59 -14.73
N ASP A 124 -6.48 -3.92 -14.75
CA ASP A 124 -7.40 -4.70 -15.59
C ASP A 124 -8.73 -5.05 -14.90
N GLN A 125 -8.78 -5.16 -13.57
CA GLN A 125 -9.90 -5.80 -12.89
C GLN A 125 -10.41 -5.07 -11.64
N SER A 126 -9.81 -3.95 -11.26
CA SER A 126 -10.11 -3.34 -9.98
C SER A 126 -11.01 -2.11 -10.08
N LYS A 127 -11.96 -2.02 -9.14
CA LYS A 127 -12.67 -0.77 -8.82
C LYS A 127 -11.84 0.15 -7.90
N GLN A 128 -10.62 -0.25 -7.57
CA GLN A 128 -9.71 0.47 -6.70
C GLN A 128 -8.77 1.31 -7.54
N ALA A 129 -8.41 2.48 -7.05
CA ALA A 129 -7.36 3.32 -7.60
C ALA A 129 -6.07 3.17 -6.78
N VAL A 130 -4.93 3.13 -7.46
CA VAL A 130 -3.62 3.18 -6.83
C VAL A 130 -2.89 4.41 -7.35
N ILE A 131 -2.42 5.26 -6.44
CA ILE A 131 -1.57 6.40 -6.77
C ILE A 131 -0.16 6.06 -6.29
N VAL A 132 0.80 6.16 -7.19
CA VAL A 132 2.21 5.94 -6.91
C VAL A 132 2.95 7.26 -7.08
N ALA A 133 3.59 7.74 -6.02
CA ALA A 133 4.57 8.81 -6.09
C ALA A 133 5.97 8.19 -6.26
N SER A 134 6.72 8.65 -7.25
CA SER A 134 8.07 8.15 -7.51
C SER A 134 8.93 9.21 -8.17
N ALA A 135 10.18 9.33 -7.73
CA ALA A 135 11.18 10.17 -8.39
C ALA A 135 11.65 9.57 -9.74
N ALA A 136 11.55 8.24 -9.88
CA ALA A 136 11.86 7.55 -11.13
C ALA A 136 10.58 7.36 -11.97
N ARG A 137 10.75 7.44 -13.29
CA ARG A 137 9.68 7.11 -14.23
C ARG A 137 9.30 5.64 -14.13
N ILE A 138 8.00 5.34 -14.14
CA ILE A 138 7.45 3.99 -14.09
C ILE A 138 6.95 3.64 -15.49
N ASP A 139 7.67 2.76 -16.19
CA ASP A 139 7.33 2.32 -17.55
C ASP A 139 6.87 0.85 -17.61
N THR A 140 6.91 0.14 -16.47
CA THR A 140 6.63 -1.31 -16.38
C THR A 140 5.17 -1.65 -16.10
N VAL A 141 4.38 -0.68 -15.71
CA VAL A 141 2.95 -0.85 -15.36
C VAL A 141 2.12 0.05 -16.25
N PRO A 142 1.00 -0.41 -16.83
CA PRO A 142 0.08 0.48 -17.54
C PRO A 142 -0.50 1.52 -16.57
N LEU A 143 -0.26 2.78 -16.87
CA LEU A 143 -0.75 3.91 -16.09
C LEU A 143 -1.96 4.54 -16.78
N ALA A 144 -3.03 4.78 -16.04
CA ALA A 144 -4.19 5.51 -16.52
C ALA A 144 -3.89 7.00 -16.74
N ALA A 145 -3.03 7.57 -15.90
CA ALA A 145 -2.56 8.96 -16.01
C ALA A 145 -1.20 9.12 -15.33
N THR A 146 -0.44 10.12 -15.77
CA THR A 146 0.82 10.54 -15.15
C THR A 146 0.77 12.04 -14.93
N ILE A 147 1.15 12.47 -13.72
CA ILE A 147 1.29 13.89 -13.35
C ILE A 147 2.76 14.14 -13.04
N GLU A 148 3.39 14.99 -13.84
CA GLU A 148 4.75 15.43 -13.57
C GLU A 148 4.70 16.66 -12.66
N LEU A 149 5.41 16.59 -11.55
CA LEU A 149 5.57 17.73 -10.64
C LEU A 149 6.84 18.50 -11.02
N PRO A 150 6.80 19.85 -11.00
CA PRO A 150 8.00 20.63 -11.25
C PRO A 150 9.05 20.32 -10.17
N PRO A 151 10.34 20.41 -10.51
CA PRO A 151 11.40 20.30 -9.51
C PRO A 151 11.22 21.41 -8.48
N GLY A 152 11.30 21.03 -7.21
CA GLY A 152 11.20 21.97 -6.07
C GLY A 152 12.40 22.89 -5.95
#